data_394955917d1da284573b21839e949638
#
_entry.id   394955917d1da284573b21839e949638
#
_cell.length_a   1.000
_cell.length_b   1.000
_cell.length_c   1.000
_cell.angle_alpha   90.00
_cell.angle_beta   90.00
_cell.angle_gamma   90.00
#
_symmetry.space_group_name_H-M   'P 1'
#
loop_
_entity.id
_entity.type
_entity.pdbx_description
1 polymer ?
#
loop_
_entity_poly.entity_id
_entity_poly.type
_entity_poly.pdbx_seq_one_letter_code
_entity_poly.pdbx_strand_id
1 'polypeptide(L)'
;MKTFYLINHNQFLNVLRLAITVLITGSSILFADCSQGSSSGPKKEVFPILASFGEWNVSKDPSDGACWASSKPLNTSTFQPHQAGELCRDQPRISVLFVDNNKVGQFAFDAGTNLSAQHAASLQTSINTLPLELIQQHWAWVFSTEDDQRVISSLAKSSFAEVTFQTTNGIKATDMFSLRGFNEALTQAKVTCGLLNLTS
;
A
#
# COMPACT_ATOMS: atom_id res chain seq x y z
N MET A 1 -8.49 15.70 13.60
CA MET A 1 -9.33 15.29 12.44
C MET A 1 -8.38 15.06 11.29
N LYS A 2 -8.09 13.80 10.91
CA LYS A 2 -7.22 13.51 9.76
C LYS A 2 -7.99 13.90 8.50
N THR A 3 -7.53 14.89 7.78
CA THR A 3 -8.01 15.18 6.43
C THR A 3 -7.43 14.10 5.52
N PHE A 4 -8.27 13.12 5.14
CA PHE A 4 -7.90 12.14 4.15
C PHE A 4 -7.82 12.86 2.79
N TYR A 5 -6.68 12.86 2.17
CA TYR A 5 -6.55 13.21 0.77
C TYR A 5 -7.22 12.11 -0.05
N LEU A 6 -8.51 12.30 -0.27
CA LEU A 6 -9.28 11.50 -1.23
C LEU A 6 -8.79 11.90 -2.62
N ILE A 7 -8.05 11.01 -3.25
CA ILE A 7 -7.80 11.07 -4.67
C ILE A 7 -9.14 11.28 -5.36
N ASN A 8 -9.30 12.45 -5.91
CA ASN A 8 -10.31 13.04 -6.77
C ASN A 8 -11.59 12.21 -7.01
N HIS A 9 -12.66 12.59 -6.32
CA HIS A 9 -13.97 11.96 -6.29
C HIS A 9 -14.81 12.12 -7.57
N ASN A 10 -14.27 12.66 -8.66
CA ASN A 10 -15.04 13.02 -9.86
C ASN A 10 -15.12 11.93 -10.95
N GLN A 11 -14.71 10.69 -10.70
CA GLN A 11 -14.82 9.60 -11.69
C GLN A 11 -15.89 8.54 -11.35
N PHE A 12 -16.73 8.71 -10.31
CA PHE A 12 -17.63 7.65 -9.83
C PHE A 12 -19.11 7.78 -10.26
N LEU A 13 -19.48 8.70 -11.12
CA LEU A 13 -20.87 8.85 -11.54
C LEU A 13 -21.02 8.67 -13.07
N ASN A 14 -20.87 7.46 -13.55
CA ASN A 14 -21.51 7.04 -14.81
C ASN A 14 -21.21 5.57 -15.10
N VAL A 15 -21.97 4.65 -14.57
CA VAL A 15 -22.42 3.41 -15.25
C VAL A 15 -23.48 2.72 -14.39
N LEU A 16 -24.71 3.20 -14.49
CA LEU A 16 -25.89 2.40 -14.16
C LEU A 16 -26.70 2.26 -15.44
N ARG A 17 -26.62 1.14 -16.12
CA ARG A 17 -27.67 0.53 -16.97
C ARG A 17 -27.14 -0.66 -17.77
N LEU A 18 -27.64 -1.77 -17.55
CA LEU A 18 -28.42 -2.74 -18.35
C LEU A 18 -28.12 -4.19 -17.96
N ALA A 19 -29.12 -4.80 -17.38
CA ALA A 19 -29.23 -6.25 -17.22
C ALA A 19 -29.53 -6.90 -18.58
N ILE A 20 -28.79 -7.96 -18.94
CA ILE A 20 -29.26 -8.97 -19.90
C ILE A 20 -28.88 -10.33 -19.34
N THR A 21 -29.92 -11.11 -19.08
CA THR A 21 -29.88 -12.50 -18.63
C THR A 21 -29.51 -13.41 -19.81
N VAL A 22 -28.44 -14.19 -19.66
CA VAL A 22 -28.22 -15.39 -20.49
C VAL A 22 -27.85 -16.56 -19.60
N LEU A 23 -28.77 -17.50 -19.45
CA LEU A 23 -28.56 -18.82 -18.88
C LEU A 23 -27.78 -19.67 -19.90
N ILE A 24 -26.56 -20.05 -19.57
CA ILE A 24 -25.86 -21.14 -20.23
C ILE A 24 -25.28 -22.04 -19.14
N THR A 25 -25.88 -23.23 -19.00
CA THR A 25 -25.39 -24.34 -18.20
C THR A 25 -24.17 -24.97 -18.89
N GLY A 26 -23.00 -24.75 -18.30
CA GLY A 26 -21.77 -25.41 -18.68
C GLY A 26 -20.84 -25.44 -17.48
N SER A 27 -20.69 -26.62 -16.84
CA SER A 27 -19.71 -26.84 -15.78
C SER A 27 -18.31 -26.75 -16.35
N SER A 28 -17.77 -25.53 -16.40
CA SER A 28 -16.35 -25.30 -16.63
C SER A 28 -15.70 -25.09 -15.28
N ILE A 29 -14.79 -25.99 -14.92
CA ILE A 29 -13.87 -25.78 -13.81
C ILE A 29 -13.01 -24.60 -14.18
N LEU A 30 -13.39 -23.40 -13.71
CA LEU A 30 -12.59 -22.19 -13.86
C LEU A 30 -11.41 -22.30 -12.91
N PHE A 31 -10.27 -22.69 -13.45
CA PHE A 31 -9.00 -22.29 -12.83
C PHE A 31 -9.02 -20.77 -12.85
N ALA A 32 -9.04 -20.16 -11.65
CA ALA A 32 -8.86 -18.72 -11.51
C ALA A 32 -7.39 -18.40 -11.86
N ASP A 33 -7.14 -18.28 -13.14
CA ASP A 33 -5.88 -17.74 -13.64
C ASP A 33 -5.83 -16.26 -13.25
N CYS A 34 -4.75 -15.80 -12.59
CA CYS A 34 -4.45 -14.39 -12.39
C CYS A 34 -4.17 -13.68 -13.72
N SER A 35 -4.63 -14.24 -14.84
CA SER A 35 -4.58 -13.60 -16.12
C SER A 35 -5.31 -12.27 -16.01
N GLN A 36 -4.54 -11.21 -16.04
CA GLN A 36 -4.96 -9.83 -16.09
C GLN A 36 -6.09 -9.69 -17.11
N GLY A 37 -7.32 -9.63 -16.59
CA GLY A 37 -8.40 -9.07 -17.38
C GLY A 37 -7.89 -7.71 -17.81
N SER A 38 -7.69 -7.55 -19.11
CA SER A 38 -7.32 -6.28 -19.74
C SER A 38 -8.45 -5.30 -19.48
N SER A 39 -8.52 -4.81 -18.23
CA SER A 39 -9.41 -3.73 -17.89
C SER A 39 -8.80 -2.48 -18.50
N SER A 40 -9.54 -1.83 -19.36
CA SER A 40 -9.34 -0.45 -19.78
C SER A 40 -9.57 0.51 -18.60
N GLY A 41 -8.93 0.21 -17.48
CA GLY A 41 -8.85 1.10 -16.32
C GLY A 41 -7.95 2.30 -16.62
N PRO A 42 -8.09 3.39 -15.86
CA PRO A 42 -7.22 4.55 -16.02
C PRO A 42 -5.77 4.08 -15.96
N LYS A 43 -4.96 4.57 -16.89
CA LYS A 43 -3.54 4.25 -16.99
C LYS A 43 -2.89 4.50 -15.63
N LYS A 44 -2.36 3.47 -14.99
CA LYS A 44 -1.69 3.59 -13.68
C LYS A 44 -0.56 4.60 -13.84
N GLU A 45 -0.62 5.70 -13.12
CA GLU A 45 0.45 6.70 -13.12
C GLU A 45 1.72 6.07 -12.57
N VAL A 46 2.77 6.07 -13.38
CA VAL A 46 4.10 5.61 -12.99
C VAL A 46 4.90 6.85 -12.65
N PHE A 47 5.09 7.08 -11.36
CA PHE A 47 5.92 8.17 -10.89
C PHE A 47 7.41 7.84 -11.04
N PRO A 48 8.25 8.79 -11.48
CA PRO A 48 9.67 8.55 -11.64
C PRO A 48 10.34 8.27 -10.29
N ILE A 49 11.23 7.30 -10.26
CA ILE A 49 12.12 7.07 -9.13
C ILE A 49 13.23 8.14 -9.20
N LEU A 50 13.31 8.98 -8.18
CA LEU A 50 14.29 10.07 -8.10
C LEU A 50 15.59 9.62 -7.41
N ALA A 51 15.50 8.67 -6.48
CA ALA A 51 16.64 8.09 -5.78
C ALA A 51 16.30 6.69 -5.27
N SER A 52 17.32 5.87 -5.06
CA SER A 52 17.18 4.52 -4.50
C SER A 52 18.24 4.27 -3.43
N PHE A 53 17.82 3.62 -2.33
CA PHE A 53 18.65 3.29 -1.18
C PHE A 53 18.31 1.87 -0.73
N GLY A 54 19.17 0.90 -1.01
CA GLY A 54 18.87 -0.51 -0.76
C GLY A 54 17.56 -0.94 -1.45
N GLU A 55 16.58 -1.35 -0.66
CA GLU A 55 15.26 -1.79 -1.17
C GLU A 55 14.22 -0.64 -1.23
N TRP A 56 14.63 0.59 -0.90
CA TRP A 56 13.76 1.75 -0.83
C TRP A 56 13.97 2.70 -1.99
N ASN A 57 12.87 3.19 -2.54
CA ASN A 57 12.84 4.18 -3.62
C ASN A 57 12.18 5.46 -3.15
N VAL A 58 12.68 6.59 -3.64
CA VAL A 58 12.09 7.92 -3.43
C VAL A 58 11.47 8.40 -4.72
N SER A 59 10.24 8.87 -4.63
CA SER A 59 9.47 9.42 -5.75
C SER A 59 8.78 10.72 -5.33
N LYS A 60 8.33 11.48 -6.33
CA LYS A 60 7.56 12.72 -6.17
C LYS A 60 6.45 12.77 -7.20
N ASP A 61 5.27 13.19 -6.79
CA ASP A 61 4.20 13.55 -7.70
C ASP A 61 4.42 14.98 -8.20
N PRO A 62 4.58 15.18 -9.51
CA PRO A 62 4.78 16.52 -10.06
C PRO A 62 3.50 17.36 -10.03
N SER A 63 2.32 16.76 -9.87
CA SER A 63 1.02 17.44 -9.93
C SER A 63 0.66 18.14 -8.63
N ASP A 64 0.93 17.51 -7.47
CA ASP A 64 0.59 18.04 -6.15
C ASP A 64 1.81 18.24 -5.24
N GLY A 65 2.99 17.76 -5.69
CA GLY A 65 4.25 17.92 -4.98
C GLY A 65 4.45 16.91 -3.83
N ALA A 66 3.55 15.96 -3.63
CA ALA A 66 3.71 14.89 -2.65
C ALA A 66 4.97 14.07 -2.92
N CYS A 67 5.71 13.73 -1.87
CA CYS A 67 6.91 12.90 -1.98
C CYS A 67 6.75 11.69 -1.06
N TRP A 68 7.39 10.59 -1.43
CA TRP A 68 7.38 9.40 -0.58
C TRP A 68 8.63 8.57 -0.74
N ALA A 69 8.95 7.85 0.33
CA ALA A 69 9.83 6.71 0.30
C ALA A 69 8.99 5.43 0.29
N SER A 70 9.27 4.46 -0.58
CA SER A 70 8.52 3.21 -0.67
C SER A 70 9.42 2.01 -0.91
N SER A 71 8.96 0.82 -0.44
CA SER A 71 9.62 -0.46 -0.67
C SER A 71 8.60 -1.53 -1.04
N LYS A 72 9.01 -2.48 -1.86
CA LYS A 72 8.24 -3.68 -2.21
C LYS A 72 8.55 -4.81 -1.22
N PRO A 73 7.66 -5.79 -1.02
CA PRO A 73 7.97 -6.94 -0.21
C PRO A 73 9.09 -7.78 -0.84
N LEU A 74 9.98 -8.32 0.00
CA LEU A 74 10.98 -9.31 -0.39
C LEU A 74 10.33 -10.65 -0.71
N ASN A 75 9.35 -11.02 0.10
CA ASN A 75 8.55 -12.23 -0.08
C ASN A 75 7.15 -12.05 0.52
N THR A 76 6.27 -12.96 0.16
CA THR A 76 4.92 -13.07 0.70
C THR A 76 4.66 -14.53 1.07
N SER A 77 4.22 -14.75 2.29
CA SER A 77 3.64 -16.04 2.72
C SER A 77 2.13 -15.93 2.77
N THR A 78 1.43 -16.98 2.33
CA THR A 78 -0.03 -17.02 2.32
C THR A 78 -0.54 -18.22 3.12
N PHE A 79 -1.59 -17.98 3.88
CA PHE A 79 -2.42 -19.03 4.44
C PHE A 79 -3.80 -18.97 3.77
N GLN A 80 -4.14 -20.01 3.03
CA GLN A 80 -5.38 -20.07 2.26
C GLN A 80 -6.34 -21.07 2.89
N PRO A 81 -7.62 -20.72 3.14
CA PRO A 81 -8.67 -21.70 3.33
C PRO A 81 -8.79 -22.55 2.06
N HIS A 82 -9.17 -23.81 2.18
CA HIS A 82 -9.22 -24.79 1.08
C HIS A 82 -10.04 -24.37 -0.17
N GLN A 83 -10.76 -23.27 -0.13
CA GLN A 83 -11.60 -22.75 -1.20
C GLN A 83 -11.21 -21.31 -1.65
N ALA A 84 -10.19 -20.72 -1.07
CA ALA A 84 -9.71 -19.41 -1.52
C ALA A 84 -8.85 -19.60 -2.78
N GLY A 85 -9.11 -18.81 -3.80
CA GLY A 85 -8.30 -18.78 -5.02
C GLY A 85 -6.87 -18.27 -4.76
N GLU A 86 -6.09 -18.13 -5.81
CA GLU A 86 -4.75 -17.58 -5.74
C GLU A 86 -4.75 -16.10 -5.29
N LEU A 87 -3.72 -15.67 -4.55
CA LEU A 87 -3.53 -14.28 -4.16
C LEU A 87 -3.02 -13.45 -5.35
N CYS A 88 -3.96 -12.86 -6.08
CA CYS A 88 -3.66 -11.94 -7.19
C CYS A 88 -3.50 -10.53 -6.68
N ARG A 89 -2.36 -9.88 -6.97
CA ARG A 89 -2.04 -8.53 -6.48
C ARG A 89 -1.30 -7.69 -7.51
N ASP A 90 -1.52 -6.37 -7.44
CA ASP A 90 -0.81 -5.40 -8.23
C ASP A 90 0.10 -4.54 -7.36
N GLN A 91 1.42 -4.75 -7.46
CA GLN A 91 2.49 -3.93 -6.88
C GLN A 91 2.31 -3.59 -5.39
N PRO A 92 2.26 -4.58 -4.49
CA PRO A 92 2.20 -4.33 -3.05
C PRO A 92 3.42 -3.55 -2.57
N ARG A 93 3.22 -2.67 -1.56
CA ARG A 93 4.30 -1.85 -1.01
C ARG A 93 3.96 -1.26 0.35
N ILE A 94 4.97 -0.89 1.10
CA ILE A 94 4.86 0.07 2.20
C ILE A 94 5.46 1.40 1.76
N SER A 95 4.92 2.49 2.30
CA SER A 95 5.34 3.84 1.95
C SER A 95 5.28 4.77 3.16
N VAL A 96 6.14 5.77 3.17
CA VAL A 96 6.02 6.95 4.04
C VAL A 96 5.86 8.16 3.14
N LEU A 97 4.67 8.78 3.20
CA LEU A 97 4.27 9.91 2.37
C LEU A 97 4.44 11.23 3.12
N PHE A 98 4.87 12.25 2.41
CA PHE A 98 4.95 13.63 2.88
C PHE A 98 4.05 14.49 1.99
N VAL A 99 2.95 14.97 2.58
CA VAL A 99 1.94 15.81 1.93
C VAL A 99 1.69 17.05 2.81
N ASP A 100 1.31 18.17 2.22
CA ASP A 100 0.87 19.38 2.93
C ASP A 100 1.82 19.87 4.02
N ASN A 101 3.14 19.85 3.78
CA ASN A 101 4.17 20.22 4.76
C ASN A 101 4.17 19.37 6.05
N ASN A 102 3.56 18.20 6.04
CA ASN A 102 3.62 17.27 7.17
C ASN A 102 5.05 16.72 7.32
N LYS A 103 5.78 17.22 8.30
CA LYS A 103 7.18 16.85 8.57
C LYS A 103 7.33 15.45 9.19
N VAL A 104 6.26 14.91 9.75
CA VAL A 104 6.28 13.57 10.35
C VAL A 104 6.28 12.49 9.29
N GLY A 105 5.46 12.67 8.27
CA GLY A 105 5.13 11.66 7.27
C GLY A 105 3.94 10.81 7.70
N GLN A 106 3.31 10.17 6.74
CA GLN A 106 2.20 9.25 6.92
C GLN A 106 2.59 7.87 6.41
N PHE A 107 2.52 6.86 7.28
CA PHE A 107 2.72 5.47 6.87
C PHE A 107 1.50 4.96 6.12
N ALA A 108 1.74 4.20 5.05
CA ALA A 108 0.70 3.53 4.28
C ALA A 108 1.19 2.14 3.82
N PHE A 109 0.30 1.17 3.90
CA PHE A 109 0.45 -0.15 3.28
C PHE A 109 -0.51 -0.27 2.11
N ASP A 110 0.01 -0.57 0.92
CA ASP A 110 -0.74 -0.95 -0.27
C ASP A 110 -0.63 -2.46 -0.43
N ALA A 111 -1.71 -3.17 -0.21
CA ALA A 111 -1.72 -4.63 -0.37
C ALA A 111 -1.76 -5.06 -1.84
N GLY A 112 -2.06 -4.16 -2.79
CA GLY A 112 -2.27 -4.48 -4.20
C GLY A 112 -3.51 -5.35 -4.48
N THR A 113 -4.34 -5.60 -3.46
CA THR A 113 -5.61 -6.35 -3.54
C THR A 113 -6.55 -5.86 -2.44
N ASN A 114 -7.86 -6.03 -2.62
CA ASN A 114 -8.84 -5.55 -1.66
C ASN A 114 -8.71 -6.22 -0.30
N LEU A 115 -8.53 -5.41 0.73
CA LEU A 115 -8.43 -5.82 2.13
C LEU A 115 -9.80 -6.03 2.75
N SER A 116 -9.89 -6.96 3.69
CA SER A 116 -11.09 -7.17 4.51
C SER A 116 -11.20 -6.05 5.55
N ALA A 117 -12.26 -5.24 5.47
CA ALA A 117 -12.53 -4.22 6.48
C ALA A 117 -12.90 -4.79 7.87
N GLN A 118 -13.20 -6.08 7.95
CA GLN A 118 -13.54 -6.75 9.22
C GLN A 118 -12.30 -7.25 9.99
N HIS A 119 -11.13 -7.23 9.36
CA HIS A 119 -9.88 -7.73 9.92
C HIS A 119 -8.80 -6.68 9.73
N ALA A 120 -8.44 -6.00 10.80
CA ALA A 120 -7.35 -5.03 10.77
C ALA A 120 -6.07 -5.70 10.26
N ALA A 121 -5.34 -5.01 9.39
CA ALA A 121 -3.98 -5.41 9.08
C ALA A 121 -3.07 -5.04 10.26
N SER A 122 -1.91 -5.68 10.37
CA SER A 122 -0.95 -5.40 11.43
C SER A 122 0.46 -5.29 10.86
N LEU A 123 1.18 -4.27 11.30
CA LEU A 123 2.60 -4.09 11.04
C LEU A 123 3.38 -4.58 12.25
N GLN A 124 4.28 -5.53 12.03
CA GLN A 124 5.21 -6.04 13.04
C GLN A 124 6.65 -5.68 12.68
N THR A 125 7.39 -5.21 13.67
CA THR A 125 8.83 -4.97 13.60
C THR A 125 9.51 -5.70 14.77
N SER A 126 10.84 -5.62 14.88
CA SER A 126 11.56 -6.16 16.04
C SER A 126 11.22 -5.43 17.36
N ILE A 127 10.55 -4.28 17.31
CA ILE A 127 10.27 -3.41 18.46
C ILE A 127 8.81 -3.47 18.87
N ASN A 128 7.90 -3.36 17.89
CA ASN A 128 6.46 -3.19 18.12
C ASN A 128 5.64 -4.00 17.12
N THR A 129 4.40 -4.29 17.54
CA THR A 129 3.30 -4.65 16.64
C THR A 129 2.26 -3.55 16.73
N LEU A 130 1.88 -2.99 15.58
CA LEU A 130 0.97 -1.86 15.46
C LEU A 130 -0.18 -2.23 14.52
N PRO A 131 -1.44 -2.02 14.92
CA PRO A 131 -2.57 -2.27 14.03
C PRO A 131 -2.66 -1.19 12.95
N LEU A 132 -3.03 -1.60 11.75
CA LEU A 132 -3.39 -0.73 10.63
C LEU A 132 -4.91 -0.76 10.51
N GLU A 133 -5.58 0.11 11.28
CA GLU A 133 -7.02 0.03 11.53
C GLU A 133 -7.87 0.70 10.45
N LEU A 134 -7.29 1.69 9.75
CA LEU A 134 -7.99 2.39 8.68
C LEU A 134 -7.78 1.65 7.38
N ILE A 135 -8.81 0.94 6.92
CA ILE A 135 -8.78 0.17 5.68
C ILE A 135 -9.70 0.82 4.66
N GLN A 136 -9.16 1.07 3.45
CA GLN A 136 -9.92 1.53 2.30
C GLN A 136 -9.44 0.80 1.04
N GLN A 137 -10.28 -0.07 0.51
CA GLN A 137 -9.96 -0.91 -0.65
C GLN A 137 -8.67 -1.74 -0.41
N HIS A 138 -7.58 -1.42 -1.10
CA HIS A 138 -6.29 -2.10 -1.00
C HIS A 138 -5.29 -1.40 -0.06
N TRP A 139 -5.69 -0.29 0.56
CA TRP A 139 -4.86 0.49 1.45
C TRP A 139 -5.17 0.25 2.92
N ALA A 140 -4.13 0.29 3.77
CA ALA A 140 -4.25 0.29 5.21
C ALA A 140 -3.31 1.32 5.85
N TRP A 141 -3.82 2.02 6.90
CA TRP A 141 -3.10 3.04 7.65
C TRP A 141 -3.30 2.88 9.15
N VAL A 142 -2.44 3.53 9.91
CA VAL A 142 -2.63 3.72 11.35
C VAL A 142 -3.64 4.86 11.61
N PHE A 143 -4.19 4.90 12.82
CA PHE A 143 -5.30 5.81 13.15
C PHE A 143 -4.88 7.27 13.32
N SER A 144 -3.69 7.55 13.87
CA SER A 144 -3.28 8.90 14.29
C SER A 144 -1.88 9.27 13.80
N THR A 145 -1.55 10.56 13.88
CA THR A 145 -0.19 11.06 13.58
C THR A 145 0.84 10.54 14.60
N GLU A 146 0.44 10.33 15.85
CA GLU A 146 1.28 9.74 16.90
C GLU A 146 1.59 8.29 16.56
N ASP A 147 0.64 7.55 15.97
CA ASP A 147 0.87 6.20 15.48
C ASP A 147 1.79 6.19 14.26
N ASP A 148 1.66 7.15 13.34
CA ASP A 148 2.62 7.33 12.24
C ASP A 148 4.04 7.52 12.78
N GLN A 149 4.23 8.37 13.80
CA GLN A 149 5.54 8.56 14.45
C GLN A 149 6.08 7.26 15.05
N ARG A 150 5.22 6.48 15.73
CA ARG A 150 5.59 5.19 16.31
C ARG A 150 6.01 4.19 15.24
N VAL A 151 5.24 4.07 14.16
CA VAL A 151 5.57 3.22 13.01
C VAL A 151 6.92 3.62 12.42
N ILE A 152 7.09 4.88 12.03
CA ILE A 152 8.30 5.38 11.39
C ILE A 152 9.53 5.18 12.29
N SER A 153 9.38 5.45 13.60
CA SER A 153 10.45 5.22 14.57
C SER A 153 10.81 3.74 14.72
N SER A 154 9.82 2.84 14.65
CA SER A 154 10.05 1.39 14.73
C SER A 154 10.72 0.86 13.48
N LEU A 155 10.31 1.33 12.28
CA LEU A 155 10.95 1.00 11.01
C LEU A 155 12.42 1.45 11.00
N ALA A 156 12.69 2.69 11.47
CA ALA A 156 14.05 3.25 11.51
C ALA A 156 15.05 2.47 12.38
N LYS A 157 14.57 1.67 13.33
CA LYS A 157 15.38 0.91 14.29
C LYS A 157 15.36 -0.59 14.06
N SER A 158 14.67 -1.06 13.03
CA SER A 158 14.53 -2.49 12.72
C SER A 158 15.22 -2.84 11.40
N SER A 159 15.53 -4.11 11.18
CA SER A 159 16.10 -4.61 9.91
C SER A 159 15.04 -5.09 8.94
N PHE A 160 13.90 -5.56 9.47
CA PHE A 160 12.77 -6.08 8.73
C PHE A 160 11.46 -5.62 9.34
N ALA A 161 10.44 -5.55 8.50
CA ALA A 161 9.06 -5.36 8.90
C ALA A 161 8.18 -6.41 8.23
N GLU A 162 7.13 -6.85 8.91
CA GLU A 162 6.13 -7.76 8.38
C GLU A 162 4.75 -7.09 8.44
N VAL A 163 3.98 -7.19 7.36
CA VAL A 163 2.59 -6.77 7.34
C VAL A 163 1.71 -7.98 7.12
N THR A 164 0.94 -8.33 8.15
CA THR A 164 -0.08 -9.39 8.06
C THR A 164 -1.43 -8.77 7.79
N PHE A 165 -2.17 -9.32 6.83
CA PHE A 165 -3.47 -8.83 6.41
C PHE A 165 -4.38 -9.97 5.94
N GLN A 166 -5.67 -9.66 5.79
CA GLN A 166 -6.64 -10.56 5.18
C GLN A 166 -7.35 -9.87 4.03
N THR A 167 -7.51 -10.59 2.93
CA THR A 167 -8.22 -10.12 1.75
C THR A 167 -9.74 -10.31 1.87
N THR A 168 -10.52 -9.66 1.03
CA THR A 168 -11.98 -9.80 1.00
C THR A 168 -12.45 -11.22 0.67
N ASN A 169 -11.64 -12.01 -0.04
CA ASN A 169 -11.91 -13.43 -0.33
C ASN A 169 -11.34 -14.40 0.73
N GLY A 170 -10.88 -13.87 1.88
CA GLY A 170 -10.49 -14.67 3.04
C GLY A 170 -9.05 -15.18 3.05
N ILE A 171 -8.22 -14.82 2.05
CA ILE A 171 -6.79 -15.17 2.06
C ILE A 171 -6.09 -14.35 3.14
N LYS A 172 -5.43 -15.03 4.07
CA LYS A 172 -4.51 -14.38 5.02
C LYS A 172 -3.11 -14.43 4.45
N ALA A 173 -2.42 -13.28 4.42
CA ALA A 173 -1.08 -13.17 3.90
C ALA A 173 -0.19 -12.33 4.82
N THR A 174 1.11 -12.58 4.74
CA THR A 174 2.15 -11.80 5.41
C THR A 174 3.21 -11.40 4.39
N ASP A 175 3.42 -10.10 4.24
CA ASP A 175 4.46 -9.50 3.42
C ASP A 175 5.65 -9.14 4.29
N MET A 176 6.84 -9.55 3.90
CA MET A 176 8.09 -9.20 4.56
C MET A 176 8.85 -8.14 3.76
N PHE A 177 9.26 -7.08 4.42
CA PHE A 177 9.98 -5.94 3.85
C PHE A 177 11.36 -5.80 4.47
N SER A 178 12.38 -5.53 3.64
CA SER A 178 13.68 -5.10 4.12
C SER A 178 13.65 -3.62 4.49
N LEU A 179 14.27 -3.27 5.61
CA LEU A 179 14.42 -1.89 6.04
C LEU A 179 15.81 -1.32 5.75
N ARG A 180 16.63 -2.08 4.98
CA ARG A 180 17.92 -1.58 4.50
C ARG A 180 17.71 -0.41 3.55
N GLY A 181 18.27 0.75 3.90
CA GLY A 181 18.12 2.00 3.15
C GLY A 181 16.91 2.84 3.54
N PHE A 182 16.11 2.41 4.52
CA PHE A 182 14.93 3.15 4.96
C PHE A 182 15.26 4.56 5.45
N ASN A 183 16.25 4.70 6.34
CA ASN A 183 16.61 5.99 6.94
C ASN A 183 17.12 6.99 5.91
N GLU A 184 17.92 6.51 4.97
CA GLU A 184 18.46 7.31 3.87
C GLU A 184 17.33 7.74 2.92
N ALA A 185 16.44 6.82 2.54
CA ALA A 185 15.30 7.11 1.69
C ALA A 185 14.31 8.08 2.37
N LEU A 186 14.05 7.91 3.67
CA LEU A 186 13.21 8.82 4.45
C LEU A 186 13.78 10.25 4.48
N THR A 187 15.09 10.36 4.71
CA THR A 187 15.81 11.65 4.69
C THR A 187 15.74 12.28 3.31
N GLN A 188 16.01 11.52 2.25
CA GLN A 188 15.95 12.00 0.89
C GLN A 188 14.53 12.42 0.49
N ALA A 189 13.49 11.69 0.88
CA ALA A 189 12.11 12.08 0.62
C ALA A 189 11.77 13.43 1.28
N LYS A 190 12.21 13.66 2.53
CA LYS A 190 12.06 14.96 3.21
C LYS A 190 12.78 16.09 2.48
N VAL A 191 13.99 15.85 1.97
CA VAL A 191 14.73 16.83 1.16
C VAL A 191 13.99 17.12 -0.14
N THR A 192 13.51 16.08 -0.82
CA THR A 192 12.77 16.20 -2.08
C THR A 192 11.47 17.01 -1.93
N CYS A 193 10.82 16.90 -0.77
CA CYS A 193 9.63 17.70 -0.41
C CYS A 193 9.96 19.10 0.14
N GLY A 194 11.23 19.48 0.27
CA GLY A 194 11.61 20.77 0.86
C GLY A 194 11.38 20.88 2.37
N LEU A 195 11.19 19.75 3.06
CA LEU A 195 10.96 19.70 4.51
C LEU A 195 12.27 19.67 5.31
N LEU A 196 13.38 19.38 4.67
CA LEU A 196 14.72 19.34 5.23
C LEU A 196 15.70 19.98 4.26
N ASN A 197 16.48 20.97 4.73
CA ASN A 197 17.60 21.53 3.98
C ASN A 197 18.86 20.79 4.42
N LEU A 198 19.55 20.14 3.50
CA LEU A 198 20.91 19.68 3.74
C LEU A 198 21.81 20.92 3.62
N THR A 199 22.02 21.64 4.73
CA THR A 199 23.10 22.63 4.79
C THR A 199 24.42 21.87 4.78
N SER A 200 25.18 22.04 3.70
CA SER A 200 26.56 21.59 3.54
C SER A 200 27.47 22.19 4.60
#